data_6ff114702e671df812b4d0b5231b739e
#
_entry.id   6ff114702e671df812b4d0b5231b739e
#
_cell.length_a   1.000
_cell.length_b   1.000
_cell.length_c   1.000
_cell.angle_alpha   90.00
_cell.angle_beta   90.00
_cell.angle_gamma   90.00
#
_symmetry.space_group_name_H-M   'P 1'
#
loop_
_entity.id
_entity.type
_entity.pdbx_description
1 polymer ?
#
loop_
_entity_poly.entity_id
_entity_poly.type
_entity_poly.pdbx_seq_one_letter_code
_entity_poly.pdbx_strand_id
1 'polypeptide(L)'
;MNRVKRVVHATAAEVNGLSGKGVTAAVLDTGIALHPDLSGRIAGFADFVGGQKQPYDDSGHGTHVAGCLCGNGKCSNGLYAGIAPGCRLVVCKVLDERGDGNVAAMIEGIRYVLDTRRIYHTRILNISVGIGSIREAALEQELLSWIAKAWNAGLFVAVAAGNNGPAPDSVSAMGLQAHVVSVGCHDGRQTPGHKNACAAYSGRGPANGRVKKPDLVAPGSGIVSCNAWYRKNHFCSVNHPYTAKNGTSMAVPAVSAAAALLWEKEPHLTNEQVRERLLYHAQDLGENWGMQGWGMLHVSKALKG
;
A
#
# COMPACT_ATOMS: atom_id res chain seq x y z
N MET A 1 8.67 2.97 -10.24
CA MET A 1 7.66 1.89 -10.43
C MET A 1 8.06 0.84 -11.46
N ASN A 2 8.74 1.16 -12.57
CA ASN A 2 9.11 0.17 -13.60
C ASN A 2 9.81 -1.09 -13.04
N ARG A 3 10.82 -0.91 -12.14
CA ARG A 3 11.48 -2.03 -11.47
C ARG A 3 10.50 -2.87 -10.63
N VAL A 4 9.59 -2.22 -9.89
CA VAL A 4 8.58 -2.92 -9.08
C VAL A 4 7.73 -3.82 -9.97
N LYS A 5 7.15 -3.28 -11.05
CA LYS A 5 6.30 -4.05 -11.98
C LYS A 5 7.01 -5.28 -12.55
N ARG A 6 8.29 -5.16 -12.88
CA ARG A 6 9.09 -6.30 -13.37
C ARG A 6 9.28 -7.37 -12.29
N VAL A 7 9.67 -6.95 -11.06
CA VAL A 7 9.96 -7.86 -9.96
C VAL A 7 8.71 -8.63 -9.51
N VAL A 8 7.56 -7.96 -9.45
CA VAL A 8 6.29 -8.60 -9.06
C VAL A 8 5.51 -9.16 -10.26
N HIS A 9 6.11 -9.18 -11.45
CA HIS A 9 5.48 -9.67 -12.70
C HIS A 9 4.13 -9.00 -13.03
N ALA A 10 4.00 -7.71 -12.74
CA ALA A 10 2.77 -6.96 -12.99
C ALA A 10 2.60 -6.51 -14.45
N THR A 11 3.66 -6.53 -15.27
CA THR A 11 3.58 -6.22 -16.70
C THR A 11 2.65 -7.14 -17.47
N ALA A 12 2.44 -8.37 -16.97
CA ALA A 12 1.46 -9.29 -17.54
C ALA A 12 0.01 -8.77 -17.43
N ALA A 13 -0.31 -7.98 -16.39
CA ALA A 13 -1.63 -7.36 -16.25
C ALA A 13 -1.84 -6.29 -17.33
N GLU A 14 -0.81 -5.48 -17.61
CA GLU A 14 -0.85 -4.45 -18.66
C GLU A 14 -1.06 -5.09 -20.05
N VAL A 15 -0.37 -6.20 -20.33
CA VAL A 15 -0.54 -6.95 -21.58
C VAL A 15 -1.97 -7.50 -21.72
N ASN A 16 -2.60 -7.87 -20.61
CA ASN A 16 -4.00 -8.35 -20.57
C ASN A 16 -5.03 -7.22 -20.48
N GLY A 17 -4.63 -5.95 -20.58
CA GLY A 17 -5.51 -4.79 -20.53
C GLY A 17 -6.07 -4.47 -19.13
N LEU A 18 -5.55 -5.12 -18.07
CA LEU A 18 -5.99 -4.89 -16.69
C LEU A 18 -5.28 -3.67 -16.10
N SER A 19 -6.03 -2.86 -15.40
CA SER A 19 -5.58 -1.58 -14.84
C SER A 19 -6.10 -1.27 -13.43
N GLY A 20 -6.93 -2.15 -12.85
CA GLY A 20 -7.68 -1.92 -11.62
C GLY A 20 -8.95 -1.08 -11.84
N LYS A 21 -9.42 -0.99 -13.10
CA LYS A 21 -10.63 -0.23 -13.46
C LYS A 21 -11.86 -0.80 -12.74
N GLY A 22 -12.73 0.09 -12.26
CA GLY A 22 -13.95 -0.29 -11.53
C GLY A 22 -13.72 -0.54 -10.02
N VAL A 23 -12.46 -0.51 -9.57
CA VAL A 23 -12.10 -0.68 -8.16
C VAL A 23 -11.65 0.64 -7.55
N THR A 24 -12.04 0.88 -6.31
CA THR A 24 -11.58 2.01 -5.51
C THR A 24 -10.79 1.51 -4.29
N ALA A 25 -9.63 2.09 -4.05
CA ALA A 25 -8.83 1.87 -2.85
C ALA A 25 -8.92 3.09 -1.92
N ALA A 26 -9.17 2.86 -0.64
CA ALA A 26 -8.96 3.87 0.38
C ALA A 26 -7.49 3.87 0.80
N VAL A 27 -6.90 5.06 0.95
CA VAL A 27 -5.52 5.26 1.42
C VAL A 27 -5.57 6.13 2.66
N LEU A 28 -5.16 5.59 3.79
CA LEU A 28 -4.97 6.30 5.05
C LEU A 28 -3.50 6.70 5.17
N ASP A 29 -3.21 8.01 5.05
CA ASP A 29 -1.83 8.51 4.95
C ASP A 29 -1.75 10.02 5.26
N THR A 30 -0.70 10.71 4.80
CA THR A 30 -0.46 12.16 4.99
C THR A 30 -1.31 13.05 4.08
N GLY A 31 -2.16 12.48 3.24
CA GLY A 31 -2.94 13.22 2.25
C GLY A 31 -2.60 12.87 0.81
N ILE A 32 -2.96 13.75 -0.13
CA ILE A 32 -2.68 13.58 -1.56
C ILE A 32 -2.57 14.94 -2.25
N ALA A 33 -1.48 15.18 -2.97
CA ALA A 33 -1.29 16.35 -3.80
C ALA A 33 -1.93 16.16 -5.19
N LEU A 34 -2.32 17.27 -5.83
CA LEU A 34 -2.85 17.29 -7.18
C LEU A 34 -1.72 17.09 -8.22
N HIS A 35 -1.17 15.88 -8.25
CA HIS A 35 -0.14 15.49 -9.20
C HIS A 35 -0.75 15.10 -10.56
N PRO A 36 -0.16 15.46 -11.74
CA PRO A 36 -0.71 15.11 -13.04
C PRO A 36 -0.95 13.61 -13.25
N ASP A 37 -0.11 12.75 -12.66
CA ASP A 37 -0.27 11.29 -12.75
C ASP A 37 -1.46 10.76 -11.93
N LEU A 38 -1.99 11.55 -11.00
CA LEU A 38 -3.14 11.20 -10.15
C LEU A 38 -4.43 11.91 -10.62
N SER A 39 -4.36 12.65 -11.72
CA SER A 39 -5.52 13.34 -12.30
C SER A 39 -6.63 12.34 -12.65
N GLY A 40 -7.85 12.64 -12.19
CA GLY A 40 -9.03 11.78 -12.38
C GLY A 40 -9.03 10.50 -11.56
N ARG A 41 -8.09 10.31 -10.62
CA ARG A 41 -8.06 9.14 -9.73
C ARG A 41 -8.75 9.39 -8.40
N ILE A 42 -8.74 10.62 -7.88
CA ILE A 42 -9.31 10.97 -6.58
C ILE A 42 -10.84 10.97 -6.67
N ALA A 43 -11.48 10.02 -6.02
CA ALA A 43 -12.93 9.87 -5.91
C ALA A 43 -13.47 10.57 -4.67
N GLY A 44 -12.69 10.62 -3.58
CA GLY A 44 -13.04 11.25 -2.33
C GLY A 44 -11.80 11.65 -1.54
N PHE A 45 -11.97 12.67 -0.69
CA PHE A 45 -10.92 13.15 0.23
C PHE A 45 -11.56 13.54 1.56
N ALA A 46 -10.94 13.15 2.66
CA ALA A 46 -11.29 13.58 4.01
C ALA A 46 -10.03 13.85 4.83
N ASP A 47 -10.03 14.93 5.60
CA ASP A 47 -8.91 15.34 6.44
C ASP A 47 -9.31 15.31 7.92
N PHE A 48 -8.67 14.41 8.67
CA PHE A 48 -8.89 14.18 10.11
C PHE A 48 -7.80 14.82 10.97
N VAL A 49 -6.94 15.65 10.38
CA VAL A 49 -5.84 16.36 11.05
C VAL A 49 -6.10 17.86 11.04
N GLY A 50 -6.17 18.45 9.86
CA GLY A 50 -6.34 19.90 9.66
C GLY A 50 -7.77 20.33 9.28
N GLY A 51 -8.67 19.37 9.00
CA GLY A 51 -10.07 19.63 8.65
C GLY A 51 -10.27 20.31 7.28
N GLN A 52 -9.28 20.29 6.39
CA GLN A 52 -9.38 20.90 5.06
C GLN A 52 -10.26 20.08 4.13
N LYS A 53 -11.03 20.75 3.29
CA LYS A 53 -11.95 20.09 2.33
C LYS A 53 -11.28 19.74 1.00
N GLN A 54 -10.20 20.43 0.63
CA GLN A 54 -9.49 20.23 -0.63
C GLN A 54 -8.30 19.30 -0.44
N PRO A 55 -8.03 18.41 -1.41
CA PRO A 55 -6.87 17.52 -1.35
C PRO A 55 -5.55 18.29 -1.25
N TYR A 56 -4.74 17.92 -0.28
CA TYR A 56 -3.36 18.39 -0.10
C TYR A 56 -2.51 17.31 0.56
N ASP A 57 -1.18 17.48 0.47
CA ASP A 57 -0.20 16.63 1.12
C ASP A 57 1.02 17.48 1.45
N ASP A 58 1.23 17.73 2.72
CA ASP A 58 2.28 18.55 3.28
C ASP A 58 3.51 17.75 3.75
N SER A 59 3.45 16.42 3.66
CA SER A 59 4.55 15.47 3.89
C SER A 59 5.08 14.83 2.60
N GLY A 60 4.18 14.58 1.64
CA GLY A 60 4.49 13.93 0.38
C GLY A 60 4.58 12.41 0.46
N HIS A 61 4.28 11.80 1.62
CA HIS A 61 4.28 10.35 1.76
C HIS A 61 3.05 9.72 1.10
N GLY A 62 1.85 10.21 1.38
CA GLY A 62 0.60 9.71 0.82
C GLY A 62 0.51 9.85 -0.70
N THR A 63 1.00 10.98 -1.25
CA THR A 63 1.09 11.17 -2.70
C THR A 63 2.00 10.14 -3.36
N HIS A 64 3.12 9.81 -2.71
CA HIS A 64 4.04 8.79 -3.21
C HIS A 64 3.38 7.40 -3.18
N VAL A 65 2.72 7.03 -2.08
CA VAL A 65 1.95 5.78 -1.93
C VAL A 65 0.86 5.68 -2.99
N ALA A 66 0.06 6.74 -3.18
CA ALA A 66 -0.97 6.80 -4.20
C ALA A 66 -0.41 6.60 -5.61
N GLY A 67 0.73 7.21 -5.91
CA GLY A 67 1.45 7.04 -7.18
C GLY A 67 1.93 5.60 -7.40
N CYS A 68 2.41 4.91 -6.34
CA CYS A 68 2.77 3.49 -6.42
C CYS A 68 1.57 2.61 -6.74
N LEU A 69 0.40 2.91 -6.19
CA LEU A 69 -0.82 2.16 -6.43
C LEU A 69 -1.37 2.43 -7.83
N CYS A 70 -1.68 3.68 -8.16
CA CYS A 70 -2.49 4.01 -9.33
C CYS A 70 -2.05 5.22 -10.15
N GLY A 71 -0.83 5.74 -9.96
CA GLY A 71 -0.30 6.79 -10.85
C GLY A 71 -0.33 6.33 -12.31
N ASN A 72 -0.81 7.18 -13.23
CA ASN A 72 -0.91 6.81 -14.65
C ASN A 72 0.41 6.99 -15.43
N GLY A 73 1.44 7.54 -14.79
CA GLY A 73 2.76 7.74 -15.39
C GLY A 73 2.81 8.82 -16.48
N LYS A 74 1.83 9.71 -16.55
CA LYS A 74 1.73 10.76 -17.58
C LYS A 74 3.00 11.63 -17.68
N CYS A 75 3.62 11.95 -16.54
CA CYS A 75 4.84 12.75 -16.50
C CYS A 75 6.11 11.97 -16.94
N SER A 76 6.01 10.66 -17.20
CA SER A 76 7.13 9.79 -17.56
C SER A 76 6.84 8.88 -18.77
N ASN A 77 5.85 9.21 -19.58
CA ASN A 77 5.40 8.35 -20.69
C ASN A 77 5.18 6.89 -20.25
N GLY A 78 4.56 6.70 -19.07
CA GLY A 78 4.24 5.39 -18.51
C GLY A 78 5.36 4.73 -17.69
N LEU A 79 6.60 5.23 -17.73
CA LEU A 79 7.76 4.57 -17.07
C LEU A 79 7.56 4.38 -15.57
N TYR A 80 6.97 5.37 -14.88
CA TYR A 80 6.71 5.31 -13.45
C TYR A 80 5.22 5.13 -13.11
N ALA A 81 4.42 4.63 -14.06
CA ALA A 81 3.03 4.28 -13.76
C ALA A 81 2.94 3.27 -12.62
N GLY A 82 1.95 3.44 -11.76
CA GLY A 82 1.60 2.49 -10.71
C GLY A 82 1.17 1.13 -11.27
N ILE A 83 0.90 0.18 -10.39
CA ILE A 83 0.54 -1.20 -10.80
C ILE A 83 -0.92 -1.27 -11.28
N ALA A 84 -1.81 -0.46 -10.71
CA ALA A 84 -3.25 -0.43 -11.06
C ALA A 84 -3.68 0.99 -11.50
N PRO A 85 -3.19 1.51 -12.66
CA PRO A 85 -3.40 2.92 -13.04
C PRO A 85 -4.85 3.29 -13.34
N GLY A 86 -5.76 2.34 -13.44
CA GLY A 86 -7.20 2.53 -13.59
C GLY A 86 -7.97 2.57 -12.26
N CYS A 87 -7.33 2.19 -11.15
CA CYS A 87 -7.94 2.23 -9.83
C CYS A 87 -8.23 3.67 -9.38
N ARG A 88 -9.35 3.87 -8.65
CA ARG A 88 -9.71 5.17 -8.03
C ARG A 88 -9.30 5.20 -6.58
N LEU A 89 -9.23 6.38 -5.99
CA LEU A 89 -8.79 6.59 -4.63
C LEU A 89 -9.83 7.35 -3.79
N VAL A 90 -10.05 6.87 -2.57
CA VAL A 90 -10.55 7.67 -1.45
C VAL A 90 -9.38 7.91 -0.53
N VAL A 91 -9.00 9.15 -0.28
CA VAL A 91 -7.84 9.47 0.54
C VAL A 91 -8.30 10.09 1.86
N CYS A 92 -7.86 9.47 2.95
CA CYS A 92 -8.05 9.97 4.31
C CYS A 92 -6.71 10.48 4.84
N LYS A 93 -6.59 11.80 5.02
CA LYS A 93 -5.43 12.36 5.70
C LYS A 93 -5.60 12.11 7.20
N VAL A 94 -4.77 11.23 7.72
CA VAL A 94 -4.75 10.80 9.14
C VAL A 94 -3.40 11.07 9.81
N LEU A 95 -2.42 11.53 9.04
CA LEU A 95 -1.08 11.91 9.49
C LEU A 95 -0.80 13.38 9.14
N ASP A 96 -0.01 14.03 9.99
CA ASP A 96 0.43 15.42 9.83
C ASP A 96 1.60 15.56 8.81
N GLU A 97 2.18 16.75 8.75
CA GLU A 97 3.31 17.08 7.87
C GLU A 97 4.61 16.34 8.19
N ARG A 98 4.74 15.82 9.41
CA ARG A 98 5.89 15.01 9.84
C ARG A 98 5.70 13.52 9.58
N GLY A 99 4.47 13.13 9.21
CA GLY A 99 4.08 11.74 9.08
C GLY A 99 3.71 11.11 10.43
N ASP A 100 3.52 11.94 11.46
CA ASP A 100 3.03 11.51 12.76
C ASP A 100 1.50 11.50 12.74
N GLY A 101 0.90 10.47 13.31
CA GLY A 101 -0.54 10.34 13.40
C GLY A 101 -1.00 9.99 14.80
N ASN A 102 -2.20 10.41 15.14
CA ASN A 102 -2.86 9.92 16.32
C ASN A 102 -3.85 8.80 15.97
N VAL A 103 -4.07 7.92 16.92
CA VAL A 103 -4.94 6.75 16.75
C VAL A 103 -6.38 7.15 16.49
N ALA A 104 -6.85 8.24 17.06
CA ALA A 104 -8.21 8.75 16.86
C ALA A 104 -8.45 9.14 15.38
N ALA A 105 -7.51 9.86 14.76
CA ALA A 105 -7.59 10.20 13.33
C ALA A 105 -7.60 8.95 12.44
N MET A 106 -6.83 7.91 12.80
CA MET A 106 -6.85 6.62 12.10
C MET A 106 -8.22 5.95 12.21
N ILE A 107 -8.81 5.91 13.41
CA ILE A 107 -10.13 5.34 13.66
C ILE A 107 -11.19 6.09 12.86
N GLU A 108 -11.20 7.42 12.90
CA GLU A 108 -12.15 8.23 12.14
C GLU A 108 -11.98 8.04 10.62
N GLY A 109 -10.74 7.90 10.13
CA GLY A 109 -10.48 7.56 8.74
C GLY A 109 -11.07 6.20 8.34
N ILE A 110 -10.93 5.17 9.17
CA ILE A 110 -11.51 3.84 8.93
C ILE A 110 -13.04 3.91 8.95
N ARG A 111 -13.64 4.63 9.91
CA ARG A 111 -15.09 4.86 9.98
C ARG A 111 -15.61 5.51 8.72
N TYR A 112 -14.98 6.61 8.29
CA TYR A 112 -15.35 7.30 7.06
C TYR A 112 -15.31 6.37 5.84
N VAL A 113 -14.26 5.54 5.71
CA VAL A 113 -14.15 4.56 4.63
C VAL A 113 -15.32 3.55 4.68
N LEU A 114 -15.66 3.04 5.86
CA LEU A 114 -16.78 2.11 6.04
C LEU A 114 -18.13 2.74 5.69
N ASP A 115 -18.37 3.96 6.10
CA ASP A 115 -19.61 4.68 5.85
C ASP A 115 -19.80 5.03 4.37
N THR A 116 -18.70 5.37 3.70
CA THR A 116 -18.71 5.80 2.29
C THR A 116 -18.41 4.69 1.29
N ARG A 117 -18.09 3.46 1.75
CA ARG A 117 -17.63 2.38 0.86
C ARG A 117 -18.59 2.03 -0.28
N ARG A 118 -19.91 2.14 -0.04
CA ARG A 118 -20.93 1.88 -1.06
C ARG A 118 -21.00 3.01 -2.08
N ILE A 119 -20.79 4.26 -1.64
CA ILE A 119 -20.81 5.45 -2.49
C ILE A 119 -19.64 5.42 -3.49
N TYR A 120 -18.45 5.10 -2.98
CA TYR A 120 -17.22 5.10 -3.78
C TYR A 120 -16.86 3.74 -4.36
N HIS A 121 -17.64 2.68 -4.07
CA HIS A 121 -17.31 1.29 -4.41
C HIS A 121 -15.92 0.88 -3.90
N THR A 122 -15.60 1.28 -2.65
CA THR A 122 -14.31 0.98 -2.02
C THR A 122 -14.24 -0.50 -1.65
N ARG A 123 -13.19 -1.17 -2.10
CA ARG A 123 -12.92 -2.59 -1.82
C ARG A 123 -11.59 -2.82 -1.10
N ILE A 124 -10.71 -1.83 -1.07
CA ILE A 124 -9.36 -1.93 -0.53
C ILE A 124 -9.16 -0.83 0.51
N LEU A 125 -8.54 -1.19 1.63
CA LEU A 125 -8.04 -0.26 2.64
C LEU A 125 -6.51 -0.43 2.72
N ASN A 126 -5.77 0.57 2.25
CA ASN A 126 -4.32 0.62 2.26
C ASN A 126 -3.85 1.48 3.43
N ILE A 127 -3.15 0.89 4.38
CA ILE A 127 -2.56 1.56 5.55
C ILE A 127 -1.04 1.44 5.44
N SER A 128 -0.41 2.44 4.86
CA SER A 128 1.04 2.47 4.61
C SER A 128 1.83 3.15 5.73
N VAL A 129 1.28 3.20 6.93
CA VAL A 129 1.85 3.93 8.06
C VAL A 129 2.06 3.00 9.26
N GLY A 130 3.13 3.26 10.01
CA GLY A 130 3.33 2.70 11.34
C GLY A 130 2.80 3.70 12.37
N ILE A 131 2.09 3.22 13.36
CA ILE A 131 1.79 4.00 14.54
C ILE A 131 2.93 3.74 15.52
N GLY A 132 3.56 4.80 16.01
CA GLY A 132 4.54 4.70 17.09
C GLY A 132 3.95 4.01 18.32
N SER A 133 4.76 3.79 19.35
CA SER A 133 4.28 3.13 20.59
C SER A 133 3.03 3.84 21.10
N ILE A 134 1.88 3.19 21.02
CA ILE A 134 0.65 3.67 21.58
C ILE A 134 0.75 3.51 23.10
N ARG A 135 0.76 4.61 23.83
CA ARG A 135 0.88 4.60 25.29
C ARG A 135 -0.38 4.07 25.98
N GLU A 136 -1.52 4.11 25.30
CA GLU A 136 -2.82 3.70 25.83
C GLU A 136 -3.28 2.41 25.17
N ALA A 137 -3.15 1.29 25.85
CA ALA A 137 -3.53 -0.03 25.35
C ALA A 137 -5.00 -0.12 24.90
N ALA A 138 -5.90 0.62 25.58
CA ALA A 138 -7.32 0.66 25.21
C ALA A 138 -7.54 1.26 23.82
N LEU A 139 -6.82 2.33 23.48
CA LEU A 139 -6.93 3.00 22.20
C LEU A 139 -6.33 2.15 21.07
N GLU A 140 -5.26 1.40 21.36
CA GLU A 140 -4.71 0.42 20.43
C GLU A 140 -5.73 -0.67 20.12
N GLN A 141 -6.35 -1.25 21.13
CA GLN A 141 -7.38 -2.28 20.96
C GLN A 141 -8.59 -1.75 20.17
N GLU A 142 -8.99 -0.52 20.39
CA GLU A 142 -10.05 0.10 19.61
C GLU A 142 -9.70 0.20 18.13
N LEU A 143 -8.50 0.69 17.79
CA LEU A 143 -8.02 0.74 16.40
C LEU A 143 -8.02 -0.66 15.76
N LEU A 144 -7.47 -1.66 16.44
CA LEU A 144 -7.42 -3.03 15.93
C LEU A 144 -8.84 -3.59 15.71
N SER A 145 -9.80 -3.24 16.58
CA SER A 145 -11.22 -3.59 16.40
C SER A 145 -11.80 -2.96 15.13
N TRP A 146 -11.49 -1.69 14.84
CA TRP A 146 -11.95 -1.03 13.62
C TRP A 146 -11.32 -1.61 12.34
N ILE A 147 -10.06 -2.02 12.40
CA ILE A 147 -9.40 -2.76 11.31
C ILE A 147 -10.11 -4.09 11.04
N ALA A 148 -10.43 -4.84 12.10
CA ALA A 148 -11.18 -6.09 11.98
C ALA A 148 -12.60 -5.86 11.41
N LYS A 149 -13.29 -4.79 11.84
CA LYS A 149 -14.59 -4.39 11.25
C LYS A 149 -14.48 -4.08 9.76
N ALA A 150 -13.40 -3.43 9.32
CA ALA A 150 -13.17 -3.14 7.90
C ALA A 150 -13.02 -4.45 7.10
N TRP A 151 -12.24 -5.39 7.60
CA TRP A 151 -12.11 -6.71 6.97
C TRP A 151 -13.43 -7.46 6.89
N ASN A 152 -14.17 -7.52 8.00
CA ASN A 152 -15.47 -8.21 8.08
C ASN A 152 -16.55 -7.54 7.22
N ALA A 153 -16.40 -6.25 6.91
CA ALA A 153 -17.23 -5.53 5.95
C ALA A 153 -16.89 -5.82 4.48
N GLY A 154 -15.93 -6.72 4.22
CA GLY A 154 -15.50 -7.16 2.89
C GLY A 154 -14.38 -6.33 2.26
N LEU A 155 -13.73 -5.44 3.01
CA LEU A 155 -12.56 -4.71 2.51
C LEU A 155 -11.30 -5.60 2.60
N PHE A 156 -10.47 -5.56 1.57
CA PHE A 156 -9.11 -6.10 1.63
C PHE A 156 -8.23 -5.08 2.36
N VAL A 157 -7.75 -5.41 3.54
CA VAL A 157 -6.96 -4.51 4.37
C VAL A 157 -5.49 -4.87 4.24
N ALA A 158 -4.71 -4.01 3.58
CA ALA A 158 -3.27 -4.14 3.45
C ALA A 158 -2.56 -3.16 4.39
N VAL A 159 -1.62 -3.66 5.19
CA VAL A 159 -0.89 -2.84 6.17
C VAL A 159 0.62 -3.03 6.05
N ALA A 160 1.38 -2.00 6.40
CA ALA A 160 2.83 -2.08 6.48
C ALA A 160 3.26 -2.97 7.66
N ALA A 161 4.21 -3.87 7.43
CA ALA A 161 4.80 -4.67 8.49
C ALA A 161 5.58 -3.82 9.52
N GLY A 162 5.95 -2.59 9.15
CA GLY A 162 6.77 -1.70 9.95
C GLY A 162 8.23 -1.71 9.52
N ASN A 163 9.00 -0.73 10.01
CA ASN A 163 10.40 -0.51 9.64
C ASN A 163 11.36 -0.68 10.82
N ASN A 164 10.98 -1.50 11.81
CA ASN A 164 11.73 -1.73 13.05
C ASN A 164 12.60 -3.00 13.02
N GLY A 165 12.79 -3.63 11.83
CA GLY A 165 13.72 -4.75 11.67
C GLY A 165 15.18 -4.34 11.95
N PRO A 166 16.11 -5.28 11.96
CA PRO A 166 15.99 -6.69 11.57
C PRO A 166 15.67 -7.65 12.72
N ALA A 167 15.46 -7.17 13.94
CA ALA A 167 15.18 -8.05 15.08
C ALA A 167 13.85 -8.81 14.88
N PRO A 168 13.72 -10.05 15.37
CA PRO A 168 12.41 -10.72 15.47
C PRO A 168 11.43 -9.88 16.29
N ASP A 169 10.14 -10.21 16.21
CA ASP A 169 9.07 -9.54 16.95
C ASP A 169 8.94 -8.03 16.65
N SER A 170 9.36 -7.59 15.46
CA SER A 170 9.35 -6.18 15.06
C SER A 170 8.24 -5.83 14.05
N VAL A 171 7.34 -6.76 13.71
CA VAL A 171 6.12 -6.45 12.96
C VAL A 171 5.20 -5.59 13.81
N SER A 172 4.63 -4.56 13.20
CA SER A 172 3.71 -3.62 13.88
C SER A 172 2.47 -4.34 14.45
N ALA A 173 1.87 -3.79 15.51
CA ALA A 173 0.65 -4.34 16.12
C ALA A 173 -0.49 -4.55 15.11
N MET A 174 -0.67 -3.60 14.18
CA MET A 174 -1.63 -3.74 13.07
C MET A 174 -1.24 -4.91 12.14
N GLY A 175 0.05 -5.06 11.83
CA GLY A 175 0.57 -6.12 10.96
C GLY A 175 0.43 -7.52 11.56
N LEU A 176 0.37 -7.64 12.88
CA LEU A 176 0.18 -8.92 13.58
C LEU A 176 -1.27 -9.43 13.53
N GLN A 177 -2.25 -8.60 13.15
CA GLN A 177 -3.65 -8.98 13.13
C GLN A 177 -3.93 -10.09 12.09
N ALA A 178 -4.88 -10.97 12.41
CA ALA A 178 -5.32 -12.04 11.51
C ALA A 178 -6.07 -11.49 10.28
N HIS A 179 -6.84 -10.43 10.49
CA HIS A 179 -7.73 -9.81 9.51
C HIS A 179 -7.06 -8.67 8.74
N VAL A 180 -5.80 -8.88 8.34
CA VAL A 180 -5.05 -7.98 7.45
C VAL A 180 -4.08 -8.78 6.59
N VAL A 181 -3.62 -8.15 5.53
CA VAL A 181 -2.44 -8.60 4.78
C VAL A 181 -1.28 -7.67 5.13
N SER A 182 -0.38 -8.17 6.00
CA SER A 182 0.83 -7.43 6.38
C SER A 182 1.92 -7.61 5.34
N VAL A 183 2.48 -6.49 4.90
CA VAL A 183 3.43 -6.44 3.79
C VAL A 183 4.81 -6.02 4.28
N GLY A 184 5.77 -6.94 4.17
CA GLY A 184 7.18 -6.66 4.40
C GLY A 184 7.85 -6.06 3.16
N CYS A 185 9.06 -5.57 3.35
CA CYS A 185 9.85 -4.92 2.30
C CYS A 185 10.97 -5.84 1.80
N HIS A 186 11.05 -5.97 0.47
CA HIS A 186 12.19 -6.54 -0.24
C HIS A 186 12.96 -5.42 -0.97
N ASP A 187 14.28 -5.57 -1.14
CA ASP A 187 15.08 -4.56 -1.83
C ASP A 187 14.79 -4.48 -3.33
N GLY A 188 14.20 -5.53 -3.89
CA GLY A 188 13.82 -5.62 -5.31
C GLY A 188 15.01 -5.64 -6.27
N ARG A 189 16.22 -5.89 -5.78
CA ARG A 189 17.42 -6.01 -6.63
C ARG A 189 17.53 -7.43 -7.11
N GLN A 190 17.56 -7.61 -8.43
CA GLN A 190 17.89 -8.86 -9.09
C GLN A 190 19.33 -8.74 -9.63
N THR A 191 20.32 -8.83 -8.75
CA THR A 191 21.73 -8.78 -9.15
C THR A 191 22.28 -10.20 -9.12
N PRO A 192 22.86 -10.71 -10.23
CA PRO A 192 23.52 -12.01 -10.23
C PRO A 192 24.58 -12.07 -9.12
N GLY A 193 24.56 -13.11 -8.29
CA GLY A 193 25.50 -13.32 -7.21
C GLY A 193 25.16 -12.63 -5.88
N HIS A 194 24.17 -11.73 -5.83
CA HIS A 194 23.60 -11.25 -4.58
C HIS A 194 22.33 -12.02 -4.25
N LYS A 195 22.25 -12.60 -3.06
CA LYS A 195 20.96 -13.10 -2.54
C LYS A 195 20.02 -11.90 -2.45
N ASN A 196 18.96 -11.93 -3.23
CA ASN A 196 17.86 -10.98 -3.07
C ASN A 196 17.36 -11.09 -1.64
N ALA A 197 17.45 -10.02 -0.86
CA ALA A 197 17.16 -10.06 0.56
C ALA A 197 15.96 -9.18 0.91
N CYS A 198 15.18 -9.65 1.87
CA CYS A 198 14.26 -8.76 2.56
C CYS A 198 15.05 -7.63 3.21
N ALA A 199 14.59 -6.39 3.03
CA ALA A 199 15.28 -5.22 3.55
C ALA A 199 15.52 -5.34 5.07
N ALA A 200 16.71 -4.97 5.53
CA ALA A 200 17.08 -5.14 6.94
C ALA A 200 16.12 -4.42 7.89
N TYR A 201 15.60 -3.27 7.48
CA TYR A 201 14.64 -2.49 8.26
C TYR A 201 13.21 -3.08 8.28
N SER A 202 12.88 -3.99 7.35
CA SER A 202 11.52 -4.58 7.30
C SER A 202 11.19 -5.29 8.60
N GLY A 203 9.99 -5.04 9.13
CA GLY A 203 9.49 -5.75 10.31
C GLY A 203 9.56 -7.26 10.14
N ARG A 204 10.02 -7.95 11.18
CA ARG A 204 10.18 -9.40 11.24
C ARG A 204 9.12 -10.02 12.13
N GLY A 205 8.61 -11.16 11.71
CA GLY A 205 7.66 -11.92 12.49
C GLY A 205 8.22 -12.47 13.80
N PRO A 206 7.33 -13.05 14.65
CA PRO A 206 7.73 -13.62 15.93
C PRO A 206 8.75 -14.74 15.81
N ALA A 207 9.75 -14.70 16.68
CA ALA A 207 10.82 -15.71 16.72
C ALA A 207 10.29 -17.12 16.97
N ASN A 208 9.17 -17.25 17.71
CA ASN A 208 8.55 -18.54 18.04
C ASN A 208 7.77 -19.20 16.87
N GLY A 209 7.63 -18.49 15.75
CA GLY A 209 6.95 -18.98 14.55
C GLY A 209 5.46 -19.29 14.69
N ARG A 210 4.84 -18.98 15.85
CA ARG A 210 3.41 -19.25 16.10
C ARG A 210 2.49 -18.39 15.23
N VAL A 211 2.89 -17.16 14.96
CA VAL A 211 2.16 -16.24 14.09
C VAL A 211 3.02 -16.01 12.85
N LYS A 212 2.49 -16.41 11.70
CA LYS A 212 3.21 -16.33 10.43
C LYS A 212 3.01 -14.94 9.81
N LYS A 213 3.89 -13.99 10.19
CA LYS A 213 3.90 -12.60 9.70
C LYS A 213 5.34 -12.17 9.36
N PRO A 214 5.53 -11.24 8.39
CA PRO A 214 4.51 -10.63 7.53
C PRO A 214 3.81 -11.69 6.67
N ASP A 215 2.66 -11.35 6.05
CA ASP A 215 1.99 -12.31 5.16
C ASP A 215 2.79 -12.53 3.87
N LEU A 216 3.31 -11.47 3.27
CA LEU A 216 4.16 -11.52 2.08
C LEU A 216 5.06 -10.29 1.99
N VAL A 217 5.94 -10.26 1.01
CA VAL A 217 6.81 -9.10 0.75
C VAL A 217 6.60 -8.55 -0.67
N ALA A 218 6.90 -7.27 -0.84
CA ALA A 218 6.99 -6.61 -2.13
C ALA A 218 8.16 -5.62 -2.14
N PRO A 219 8.64 -5.14 -3.32
CA PRO A 219 9.70 -4.16 -3.37
C PRO A 219 9.31 -2.85 -2.69
N GLY A 220 10.14 -2.38 -1.77
CA GLY A 220 9.92 -1.15 -1.02
C GLY A 220 11.17 -0.27 -0.86
N SER A 221 12.33 -0.68 -1.39
CA SER A 221 13.57 0.10 -1.32
C SER A 221 13.87 0.83 -2.63
N GLY A 222 14.15 2.13 -2.57
CA GLY A 222 14.43 2.96 -3.74
C GLY A 222 13.26 3.03 -4.72
N ILE A 223 12.06 3.15 -4.23
CA ILE A 223 10.85 3.17 -5.05
C ILE A 223 10.63 4.58 -5.57
N VAL A 224 10.62 4.74 -6.89
CA VAL A 224 10.37 6.01 -7.58
C VAL A 224 8.88 6.16 -7.86
N SER A 225 8.27 7.23 -7.35
CA SER A 225 6.83 7.52 -7.51
C SER A 225 6.56 9.02 -7.41
N CYS A 226 5.28 9.43 -7.47
CA CYS A 226 4.83 10.82 -7.51
C CYS A 226 5.44 11.69 -6.40
N ASN A 227 5.91 12.87 -6.77
CA ASN A 227 6.42 13.88 -5.86
C ASN A 227 5.33 14.93 -5.57
N ALA A 228 4.89 15.03 -4.32
CA ALA A 228 3.86 16.00 -3.90
C ALA A 228 4.20 17.45 -4.19
N TRP A 229 5.49 17.79 -4.23
CA TRP A 229 5.99 19.13 -4.45
C TRP A 229 6.11 19.52 -5.92
N TYR A 230 5.86 18.59 -6.85
CA TYR A 230 5.92 18.87 -8.27
C TYR A 230 4.84 19.88 -8.68
N ARG A 231 5.26 20.94 -9.33
CA ARG A 231 4.39 21.94 -9.94
C ARG A 231 4.82 22.16 -11.39
N LYS A 232 3.89 21.92 -12.30
CA LYS A 232 4.09 22.22 -13.72
C LYS A 232 3.33 23.50 -14.05
N ASN A 233 4.04 24.52 -14.56
CA ASN A 233 3.45 25.72 -15.14
C ASN A 233 3.80 25.82 -16.64
N HIS A 234 3.30 26.85 -17.33
CA HIS A 234 3.52 27.01 -18.77
C HIS A 234 4.99 27.30 -19.14
N PHE A 235 5.80 27.77 -18.21
CA PHE A 235 7.16 28.24 -18.47
C PHE A 235 8.25 27.32 -17.92
N CYS A 236 7.99 26.70 -16.77
CA CYS A 236 8.96 25.79 -16.14
C CYS A 236 8.28 24.77 -15.25
N SER A 237 9.01 23.69 -14.92
CA SER A 237 8.62 22.74 -13.88
C SER A 237 9.37 23.06 -12.61
N VAL A 238 8.64 23.19 -11.50
CA VAL A 238 9.23 23.32 -10.17
C VAL A 238 9.33 21.92 -9.57
N ASN A 239 10.51 21.55 -9.16
CA ASN A 239 10.86 20.20 -8.69
C ASN A 239 10.68 19.10 -9.76
N HIS A 240 11.27 17.94 -9.51
CA HIS A 240 11.13 16.78 -10.36
C HIS A 240 9.77 16.09 -10.10
N PRO A 241 9.08 15.57 -11.14
CA PRO A 241 7.75 14.94 -10.96
C PRO A 241 7.77 13.68 -10.10
N TYR A 242 8.91 13.10 -9.90
CA TYR A 242 9.08 11.88 -9.13
C TYR A 242 10.16 12.01 -8.08
N THR A 243 10.00 11.24 -6.99
CA THR A 243 10.98 11.12 -5.91
C THR A 243 11.13 9.66 -5.50
N ALA A 244 12.27 9.31 -4.92
CA ALA A 244 12.53 7.96 -4.42
C ALA A 244 12.32 7.91 -2.91
N LYS A 245 11.61 6.89 -2.43
CA LYS A 245 11.41 6.63 -1.00
C LYS A 245 11.72 5.16 -0.68
N ASN A 246 11.96 4.88 0.61
CA ASN A 246 12.18 3.54 1.17
C ASN A 246 11.17 3.28 2.29
N GLY A 247 10.79 2.02 2.47
CA GLY A 247 9.94 1.58 3.56
C GLY A 247 8.97 0.50 3.15
N THR A 248 8.46 -0.23 4.12
CA THR A 248 7.33 -1.15 3.94
C THR A 248 6.09 -0.42 3.41
N SER A 249 5.98 0.88 3.70
CA SER A 249 4.95 1.78 3.16
C SER A 249 4.92 1.84 1.63
N MET A 250 6.06 1.62 0.96
CA MET A 250 6.16 1.60 -0.51
C MET A 250 5.85 0.22 -1.10
N ALA A 251 5.92 -0.82 -0.27
CA ALA A 251 5.58 -2.20 -0.64
C ALA A 251 4.06 -2.45 -0.60
N VAL A 252 3.36 -1.91 0.41
CA VAL A 252 1.90 -2.09 0.61
C VAL A 252 1.08 -1.72 -0.62
N PRO A 253 1.27 -0.55 -1.27
CA PRO A 253 0.45 -0.17 -2.41
C PRO A 253 0.61 -1.10 -3.61
N ALA A 254 1.72 -1.84 -3.73
CA ALA A 254 1.87 -2.86 -4.77
C ALA A 254 0.93 -4.05 -4.55
N VAL A 255 0.74 -4.46 -3.28
CA VAL A 255 -0.19 -5.54 -2.90
C VAL A 255 -1.64 -5.08 -3.06
N SER A 256 -1.95 -3.86 -2.61
CA SER A 256 -3.26 -3.24 -2.81
C SER A 256 -3.64 -3.14 -4.29
N ALA A 257 -2.68 -2.77 -5.14
CA ALA A 257 -2.89 -2.70 -6.58
C ALA A 257 -3.10 -4.10 -7.21
N ALA A 258 -2.37 -5.12 -6.76
CA ALA A 258 -2.61 -6.50 -7.20
C ALA A 258 -4.02 -6.99 -6.86
N ALA A 259 -4.53 -6.66 -5.66
CA ALA A 259 -5.92 -6.93 -5.29
C ALA A 259 -6.91 -6.20 -6.20
N ALA A 260 -6.63 -4.95 -6.60
CA ALA A 260 -7.46 -4.21 -7.54
C ALA A 260 -7.52 -4.88 -8.92
N LEU A 261 -6.38 -5.39 -9.43
CA LEU A 261 -6.32 -6.11 -10.69
C LEU A 261 -7.11 -7.43 -10.64
N LEU A 262 -7.04 -8.15 -9.53
CA LEU A 262 -7.84 -9.37 -9.32
C LEU A 262 -9.34 -9.06 -9.36
N TRP A 263 -9.78 -8.01 -8.70
CA TRP A 263 -11.19 -7.64 -8.71
C TRP A 263 -11.69 -7.03 -10.03
N GLU A 264 -10.84 -6.40 -10.82
CA GLU A 264 -11.19 -6.03 -12.19
C GLU A 264 -11.44 -7.28 -13.04
N LYS A 265 -10.60 -8.31 -12.88
CA LYS A 265 -10.74 -9.58 -13.62
C LYS A 265 -11.88 -10.43 -13.10
N GLU A 266 -12.04 -10.55 -11.80
CA GLU A 266 -13.00 -11.43 -11.12
C GLU A 266 -13.74 -10.66 -10.02
N PRO A 267 -14.77 -9.87 -10.35
CA PRO A 267 -15.45 -8.98 -9.41
C PRO A 267 -16.17 -9.69 -8.26
N HIS A 268 -16.48 -10.97 -8.41
CA HIS A 268 -17.22 -11.78 -7.44
C HIS A 268 -16.36 -12.29 -6.27
N LEU A 269 -15.03 -12.23 -6.38
CA LEU A 269 -14.15 -12.70 -5.30
C LEU A 269 -14.41 -11.95 -3.99
N THR A 270 -14.37 -12.68 -2.88
CA THR A 270 -14.33 -12.08 -1.55
C THR A 270 -12.92 -11.54 -1.23
N ASN A 271 -12.81 -10.70 -0.21
CA ASN A 271 -11.50 -10.23 0.27
C ASN A 271 -10.61 -11.39 0.74
N GLU A 272 -11.20 -12.43 1.37
CA GLU A 272 -10.45 -13.62 1.78
C GLU A 272 -9.91 -14.39 0.56
N GLN A 273 -10.74 -14.63 -0.45
CA GLN A 273 -10.31 -15.30 -1.68
C GLN A 273 -9.21 -14.52 -2.42
N VAL A 274 -9.27 -13.18 -2.42
CA VAL A 274 -8.20 -12.33 -2.96
C VAL A 274 -6.92 -12.50 -2.15
N ARG A 275 -7.01 -12.50 -0.81
CA ARG A 275 -5.88 -12.75 0.09
C ARG A 275 -5.25 -14.12 -0.19
N GLU A 276 -6.04 -15.19 -0.13
CA GLU A 276 -5.56 -16.55 -0.37
C GLU A 276 -4.86 -16.67 -1.71
N ARG A 277 -5.43 -16.10 -2.77
CA ARG A 277 -4.84 -16.14 -4.11
C ARG A 277 -3.50 -15.40 -4.17
N LEU A 278 -3.38 -14.23 -3.55
CA LEU A 278 -2.12 -13.50 -3.51
C LEU A 278 -1.03 -14.25 -2.73
N LEU A 279 -1.40 -14.87 -1.60
CA LEU A 279 -0.46 -15.62 -0.76
C LEU A 279 -0.04 -16.93 -1.43
N TYR A 280 -0.99 -17.71 -1.94
CA TYR A 280 -0.72 -19.01 -2.58
C TYR A 280 0.22 -18.90 -3.78
N HIS A 281 0.09 -17.82 -4.55
CA HIS A 281 0.91 -17.57 -5.73
C HIS A 281 2.15 -16.71 -5.47
N ALA A 282 2.44 -16.35 -4.23
CA ALA A 282 3.66 -15.65 -3.89
C ALA A 282 4.90 -16.51 -4.24
N GLN A 283 5.96 -15.85 -4.67
CA GLN A 283 7.21 -16.53 -5.01
C GLN A 283 8.06 -16.73 -3.76
N ASP A 284 8.31 -17.96 -3.39
CA ASP A 284 9.26 -18.30 -2.32
C ASP A 284 10.66 -17.77 -2.68
N LEU A 285 11.27 -17.08 -1.74
CA LEU A 285 12.62 -16.50 -1.88
C LEU A 285 13.69 -17.35 -1.18
N GLY A 286 13.30 -18.44 -0.50
CA GLY A 286 14.19 -19.27 0.31
C GLY A 286 14.65 -18.58 1.60
N GLU A 287 13.96 -17.53 2.04
CA GLU A 287 14.20 -16.81 3.30
C GLU A 287 13.36 -17.37 4.43
N ASN A 288 13.75 -17.09 5.68
CA ASN A 288 12.94 -17.45 6.83
C ASN A 288 11.54 -16.86 6.74
N TRP A 289 10.54 -17.61 7.21
CA TRP A 289 9.14 -17.18 7.20
C TRP A 289 8.91 -15.80 7.81
N GLY A 290 9.50 -15.53 8.97
CA GLY A 290 9.39 -14.22 9.63
C GLY A 290 9.98 -13.06 8.81
N MET A 291 10.70 -13.34 7.73
CA MET A 291 11.27 -12.36 6.82
C MET A 291 10.41 -12.14 5.59
N GLN A 292 10.00 -13.23 4.93
CA GLN A 292 9.33 -13.18 3.63
C GLN A 292 7.82 -13.51 3.68
N GLY A 293 7.32 -14.11 4.76
CA GLY A 293 5.99 -14.71 4.79
C GLY A 293 5.85 -15.80 3.72
N TRP A 294 4.80 -15.73 2.93
CA TRP A 294 4.61 -16.62 1.76
C TRP A 294 5.56 -16.33 0.59
N GLY A 295 6.32 -15.25 0.66
CA GLY A 295 7.30 -14.88 -0.36
C GLY A 295 6.99 -13.54 -1.03
N MET A 296 7.59 -13.33 -2.21
CA MET A 296 7.41 -12.14 -3.03
C MET A 296 6.07 -12.15 -3.75
N LEU A 297 5.35 -11.03 -3.72
CA LEU A 297 4.17 -10.81 -4.55
C LEU A 297 4.43 -11.20 -6.01
N HIS A 298 3.54 -12.02 -6.58
CA HIS A 298 3.64 -12.45 -7.99
C HIS A 298 2.30 -12.25 -8.72
N VAL A 299 2.11 -11.08 -9.30
CA VAL A 299 0.83 -10.65 -9.91
C VAL A 299 0.40 -11.59 -11.05
N SER A 300 1.30 -11.93 -11.94
CA SER A 300 0.98 -12.77 -13.12
C SER A 300 0.43 -14.15 -12.72
N LYS A 301 1.00 -14.80 -11.70
CA LYS A 301 0.48 -16.08 -11.21
C LYS A 301 -0.85 -15.92 -10.52
N ALA A 302 -0.99 -14.91 -9.66
CA ALA A 302 -2.27 -14.63 -8.97
C ALA A 302 -3.42 -14.35 -9.96
N LEU A 303 -3.14 -13.70 -11.09
CA LEU A 303 -4.13 -13.45 -12.14
C LEU A 303 -4.50 -14.69 -12.95
N LYS A 304 -3.72 -15.75 -12.95
CA LYS A 304 -4.03 -16.98 -13.73
C LYS A 304 -5.02 -17.90 -12.99
N GLY A 305 -5.11 -17.81 -11.68
CA GLY A 305 -5.98 -18.60 -10.83
C GLY A 305 -5.28 -19.76 -10.20
#